data_6061f7d66b60b969221079c5c9441b54
#
_entry.id   6061f7d66b60b969221079c5c9441b54
#
_cell.length_a   1.000
_cell.length_b   1.000
_cell.length_c   1.000
_cell.angle_alpha   90.00
_cell.angle_beta   90.00
_cell.angle_gamma   90.00
#
_symmetry.space_group_name_H-M   'P 1'
#
loop_
_entity.id
_entity.type
_entity.pdbx_description
1 polymer ?
#
loop_
_entity_poly.entity_id
_entity_poly.type
_entity_poly.pdbx_seq_one_letter_code
_entity_poly.pdbx_strand_id
1 'polypeptide(L)'
;ICPHAFFAEKKAIIDQSYPGDIVGVHDSGNFKIGDSFSEGEKINFKGIPNFSPEHFRFINNKDPMKSKQLAKGIDQLMDEGVAQLFILEMNGRKVIGTVGALQFEVIQYRLEHEYGAKCSYENINIFKACWIENQQKSNIEYNEFKKLKNKFLAKDKDQNIVYLADSSFSLEMTKQ
;
A
#
# COMPACT_ATOMS: atom_id res chain seq x y z
N ILE A 1 -21.22 15.09 13.19
CA ILE A 1 -19.99 14.32 13.47
C ILE A 1 -19.68 14.54 14.93
N CYS A 2 -19.66 13.48 15.76
CA CYS A 2 -19.31 13.60 17.18
C CYS A 2 -17.82 13.28 17.32
N PRO A 3 -16.95 14.25 17.63
CA PRO A 3 -15.54 13.99 17.87
C PRO A 3 -15.32 13.27 19.18
N HIS A 4 -14.33 12.38 19.22
CA HIS A 4 -13.98 11.59 20.39
C HIS A 4 -12.53 11.84 20.77
N ALA A 5 -12.25 12.04 22.05
CA ALA A 5 -10.90 11.96 22.58
C ALA A 5 -10.62 10.57 23.16
N PHE A 6 -9.38 10.15 23.07
CA PHE A 6 -8.92 8.88 23.61
C PHE A 6 -8.14 9.14 24.89
N PHE A 7 -8.68 8.69 26.02
CA PHE A 7 -7.99 8.68 27.31
C PHE A 7 -7.68 7.22 27.67
N ALA A 8 -6.48 6.76 27.33
CA ALA A 8 -6.08 5.37 27.45
C ALA A 8 -7.07 4.44 26.70
N GLU A 9 -7.78 3.57 27.43
CA GLU A 9 -8.75 2.64 26.82
C GLU A 9 -10.17 3.22 26.70
N LYS A 10 -10.43 4.41 27.21
CA LYS A 10 -11.77 5.01 27.22
C LYS A 10 -11.94 6.03 26.09
N LYS A 11 -13.06 5.92 25.38
CA LYS A 11 -13.51 6.93 24.40
C LYS A 11 -14.46 7.88 25.10
N ALA A 12 -14.21 9.17 25.02
CA ALA A 12 -15.10 10.21 25.52
C ALA A 12 -15.47 11.17 24.39
N ILE A 13 -16.75 11.56 24.31
CA ILE A 13 -17.21 12.60 23.39
C ILE A 13 -16.68 13.92 23.91
N ILE A 14 -16.11 14.73 23.03
CA ILE A 14 -15.57 16.05 23.36
C ILE A 14 -16.25 17.13 22.53
N ASP A 15 -16.45 18.30 23.11
CA ASP A 15 -17.01 19.46 22.41
C ASP A 15 -15.93 20.45 21.93
N GLN A 16 -14.72 20.33 22.49
CA GLN A 16 -13.59 21.21 22.17
C GLN A 16 -12.28 20.40 22.12
N SER A 17 -11.42 20.77 21.19
CA SER A 17 -10.05 20.28 21.07
C SER A 17 -9.08 21.43 20.85
N TYR A 18 -7.85 21.25 21.29
CA TYR A 18 -6.80 22.26 21.21
C TYR A 18 -5.67 21.80 20.25
N PRO A 19 -4.85 22.74 19.73
CA PRO A 19 -3.69 22.40 18.91
C PRO A 19 -2.78 21.38 19.59
N GLY A 20 -2.52 20.28 18.91
CA GLY A 20 -1.75 19.15 19.43
C GLY A 20 -2.58 17.96 19.93
N ASP A 21 -3.90 18.13 20.08
CA ASP A 21 -4.78 17.04 20.48
C ASP A 21 -5.01 16.05 19.34
N ILE A 22 -5.14 14.77 19.71
CA ILE A 22 -5.53 13.69 18.79
C ILE A 22 -7.02 13.44 18.97
N VAL A 23 -7.78 13.67 17.90
CA VAL A 23 -9.24 13.56 17.91
C VAL A 23 -9.67 12.47 16.95
N GLY A 24 -10.50 11.55 17.42
CA GLY A 24 -11.15 10.54 16.57
C GLY A 24 -12.46 11.09 15.98
N VAL A 25 -12.58 11.00 14.68
CA VAL A 25 -13.80 11.37 13.94
C VAL A 25 -14.37 10.13 13.28
N HIS A 26 -15.70 9.94 13.41
CA HIS A 26 -16.36 8.85 12.70
C HIS A 26 -16.41 9.17 11.21
N ASP A 27 -15.82 8.27 10.41
CA ASP A 27 -15.82 8.36 8.96
C ASP A 27 -16.81 7.36 8.35
N SER A 28 -17.59 7.81 7.40
CA SER A 28 -18.47 6.99 6.57
C SER A 28 -17.79 6.46 5.29
N GLY A 29 -16.47 6.56 5.19
CA GLY A 29 -15.67 6.10 4.04
C GLY A 29 -15.35 7.19 3.03
N ASN A 30 -15.45 8.46 3.42
CA ASN A 30 -15.18 9.61 2.55
C ASN A 30 -13.74 10.15 2.68
N PHE A 31 -13.03 9.77 3.73
CA PHE A 31 -11.72 10.33 4.07
C PHE A 31 -10.60 9.34 3.81
N LYS A 32 -9.47 9.85 3.39
CA LYS A 32 -8.24 9.06 3.18
C LYS A 32 -7.17 9.52 4.15
N ILE A 33 -6.23 8.62 4.47
CA ILE A 33 -5.05 8.97 5.25
C ILE A 33 -4.26 10.04 4.49
N GLY A 34 -3.94 11.15 5.18
CA GLY A 34 -3.31 12.32 4.60
C GLY A 34 -4.26 13.45 4.24
N ASP A 35 -5.57 13.22 4.27
CA ASP A 35 -6.54 14.29 4.07
C ASP A 35 -6.49 15.30 5.24
N SER A 36 -6.67 16.56 4.90
CA SER A 36 -6.72 17.66 5.86
C SER A 36 -8.12 18.25 5.90
N PHE A 37 -8.56 18.56 7.11
CA PHE A 37 -9.85 19.22 7.33
C PHE A 37 -9.61 20.66 7.71
N SER A 38 -10.30 21.57 7.06
CA SER A 38 -10.27 22.99 7.40
C SER A 38 -11.65 23.62 7.22
N GLU A 39 -11.94 24.63 8.01
CA GLU A 39 -13.14 25.45 7.87
C GLU A 39 -12.74 26.74 7.14
N GLY A 40 -13.08 26.79 5.83
CA GLY A 40 -12.92 27.98 4.99
C GLY A 40 -11.65 28.06 4.15
N GLU A 41 -10.47 27.94 4.71
CA GLU A 41 -9.21 28.04 3.98
C GLU A 41 -8.70 26.69 3.49
N LYS A 42 -8.19 26.64 2.24
CA LYS A 42 -7.46 25.43 1.76
C LYS A 42 -6.07 25.43 2.36
N ILE A 43 -5.87 24.61 3.38
CA ILE A 43 -4.58 24.39 4.00
C ILE A 43 -3.97 23.12 3.42
N ASN A 44 -2.79 23.25 2.79
CA ASN A 44 -2.01 22.10 2.31
C ASN A 44 -0.85 21.83 3.26
N PHE A 45 -0.91 20.69 3.94
CA PHE A 45 0.23 20.17 4.68
C PHE A 45 1.13 19.34 3.76
N LYS A 46 2.42 19.24 4.11
CA LYS A 46 3.29 18.25 3.48
C LYS A 46 2.68 16.86 3.75
N GLY A 47 2.48 16.08 2.69
CA GLY A 47 1.92 14.74 2.81
C GLY A 47 2.73 13.83 3.72
N ILE A 48 2.13 12.74 4.16
CA ILE A 48 2.81 11.67 4.91
C ILE A 48 3.89 11.09 4.00
N PRO A 49 5.16 10.99 4.43
CA PRO A 49 6.22 10.45 3.60
C PRO A 49 5.91 8.98 3.24
N ASN A 50 5.93 8.69 1.95
CA ASN A 50 5.81 7.34 1.43
C ASN A 50 7.21 6.74 1.33
N PHE A 51 7.50 5.71 2.10
CA PHE A 51 8.77 5.01 2.07
C PHE A 51 8.73 3.92 1.00
N SER A 52 9.79 3.83 0.19
CA SER A 52 9.95 2.71 -0.73
C SER A 52 10.09 1.41 0.06
N PRO A 53 9.40 0.33 -0.32
CA PRO A 53 9.54 -0.95 0.36
C PRO A 53 10.93 -1.56 0.10
N GLU A 54 11.43 -2.25 1.12
CA GLU A 54 12.73 -2.94 1.10
C GLU A 54 12.58 -4.47 1.13
N HIS A 55 11.43 -4.94 1.61
CA HIS A 55 11.13 -6.37 1.70
C HIS A 55 9.90 -6.70 0.88
N PHE A 56 9.97 -7.81 0.12
CA PHE A 56 8.89 -8.22 -0.77
C PHE A 56 8.55 -9.69 -0.57
N ARG A 57 7.25 -10.01 -0.53
CA ARG A 57 6.76 -11.39 -0.49
C ARG A 57 5.47 -11.52 -1.29
N PHE A 58 5.30 -12.65 -1.95
CA PHE A 58 3.98 -13.00 -2.44
C PHE A 58 3.03 -13.25 -1.29
N ILE A 59 1.78 -12.83 -1.45
CA ILE A 59 0.71 -13.18 -0.54
C ILE A 59 -0.24 -14.17 -1.22
N ASN A 60 -0.45 -15.31 -0.58
CA ASN A 60 -1.30 -16.37 -1.08
C ASN A 60 -2.48 -16.58 -0.12
N ASN A 61 -3.67 -16.76 -0.69
CA ASN A 61 -4.85 -17.11 0.09
C ASN A 61 -4.80 -18.59 0.51
N LYS A 62 -4.95 -18.88 1.80
CA LYS A 62 -5.03 -20.26 2.31
C LYS A 62 -6.45 -20.83 2.27
N ASP A 63 -7.46 -19.96 2.15
CA ASP A 63 -8.86 -20.37 2.13
C ASP A 63 -9.58 -19.72 0.95
N PRO A 64 -9.81 -20.45 -0.15
CA PRO A 64 -10.50 -19.93 -1.33
C PRO A 64 -11.87 -19.31 -1.03
N MET A 65 -12.58 -19.82 -0.02
CA MET A 65 -13.89 -19.30 0.39
C MET A 65 -13.81 -17.89 1.00
N LYS A 66 -12.64 -17.50 1.48
CA LYS A 66 -12.37 -16.20 2.10
C LYS A 66 -11.68 -15.19 1.17
N SER A 67 -11.71 -15.44 -0.13
CA SER A 67 -11.00 -14.59 -1.12
C SER A 67 -11.45 -13.13 -1.09
N LYS A 68 -12.74 -12.87 -0.91
CA LYS A 68 -13.30 -11.52 -0.82
C LYS A 68 -12.86 -10.81 0.45
N GLN A 69 -12.86 -11.52 1.60
CA GLN A 69 -12.41 -10.98 2.87
C GLN A 69 -10.91 -10.65 2.83
N LEU A 70 -10.10 -11.55 2.25
CA LEU A 70 -8.67 -11.31 2.07
C LEU A 70 -8.42 -10.08 1.20
N ALA A 71 -9.11 -9.95 0.07
CA ALA A 71 -8.96 -8.81 -0.82
C ALA A 71 -9.32 -7.50 -0.09
N LYS A 72 -10.48 -7.47 0.57
CA LYS A 72 -10.92 -6.31 1.35
C LYS A 72 -9.92 -5.95 2.46
N GLY A 73 -9.42 -6.95 3.19
CA GLY A 73 -8.45 -6.73 4.26
C GLY A 73 -7.13 -6.16 3.72
N ILE A 74 -6.63 -6.70 2.62
CA ILE A 74 -5.42 -6.17 1.96
C ILE A 74 -5.65 -4.72 1.55
N ASP A 75 -6.75 -4.41 0.86
CA ASP A 75 -7.03 -3.06 0.37
C ASP A 75 -7.08 -2.06 1.52
N GLN A 76 -7.75 -2.39 2.63
CA GLN A 76 -7.83 -1.52 3.81
C GLN A 76 -6.47 -1.31 4.48
N LEU A 77 -5.67 -2.38 4.66
CA LEU A 77 -4.33 -2.27 5.22
C LEU A 77 -3.38 -1.43 4.35
N MET A 78 -3.55 -1.51 3.02
CA MET A 78 -2.79 -0.65 2.10
C MET A 78 -3.26 0.80 2.17
N ASP A 79 -4.57 1.05 2.35
CA ASP A 79 -5.12 2.40 2.57
C ASP A 79 -4.57 3.04 3.84
N GLU A 80 -4.35 2.25 4.88
CA GLU A 80 -3.71 2.68 6.13
C GLU A 80 -2.20 2.94 5.97
N GLY A 81 -1.59 2.62 4.83
CA GLY A 81 -0.16 2.82 4.60
C GLY A 81 0.75 1.81 5.33
N VAL A 82 0.21 0.69 5.81
CA VAL A 82 0.96 -0.35 6.51
C VAL A 82 2.00 -1.00 5.58
N ALA A 83 1.66 -1.14 4.31
CA ALA A 83 2.51 -1.72 3.27
C ALA A 83 2.08 -1.24 1.88
N GLN A 84 2.74 -1.72 0.84
CA GLN A 84 2.38 -1.45 -0.55
C GLN A 84 2.01 -2.76 -1.26
N LEU A 85 0.98 -2.69 -2.10
CA LEU A 85 0.51 -3.82 -2.91
C LEU A 85 0.97 -3.65 -4.36
N PHE A 86 1.54 -4.71 -4.90
CA PHE A 86 1.91 -4.81 -6.31
C PHE A 86 1.23 -6.03 -6.93
N ILE A 87 0.62 -5.87 -8.09
CA ILE A 87 -0.03 -6.95 -8.84
C ILE A 87 0.78 -7.18 -10.10
N LEU A 88 1.41 -8.36 -10.22
CA LEU A 88 2.21 -8.70 -11.40
C LEU A 88 1.33 -8.75 -12.65
N GLU A 89 1.72 -8.04 -13.70
CA GLU A 89 0.95 -7.99 -14.96
C GLU A 89 0.88 -9.36 -15.65
N MET A 90 1.94 -10.16 -15.56
CA MET A 90 2.04 -11.44 -16.24
C MET A 90 1.02 -12.49 -15.76
N ASN A 91 0.76 -12.54 -14.45
CA ASN A 91 -0.01 -13.64 -13.85
C ASN A 91 -1.01 -13.19 -12.77
N GLY A 92 -1.11 -11.90 -12.50
CA GLY A 92 -2.01 -11.36 -11.49
C GLY A 92 -1.64 -11.70 -10.03
N ARG A 93 -0.47 -12.31 -9.78
CA ARG A 93 -0.04 -12.60 -8.40
C ARG A 93 0.20 -11.32 -7.64
N LYS A 94 -0.20 -11.34 -6.38
CA LYS A 94 -0.06 -10.20 -5.45
C LYS A 94 1.25 -10.29 -4.69
N VAL A 95 1.99 -9.19 -4.68
CA VAL A 95 3.22 -9.00 -3.92
C VAL A 95 2.97 -7.89 -2.90
N ILE A 96 3.29 -8.15 -1.65
CA ILE A 96 3.30 -7.14 -0.58
C ILE A 96 4.72 -6.65 -0.41
N GLY A 97 4.89 -5.34 -0.44
CA GLY A 97 6.13 -4.64 -0.14
C GLY A 97 6.06 -3.91 1.19
N THR A 98 7.04 -4.12 2.06
CA THR A 98 7.12 -3.53 3.39
C THR A 98 8.47 -2.85 3.61
N VAL A 99 8.54 -1.88 4.51
CA VAL A 99 9.80 -1.26 4.92
C VAL A 99 10.57 -2.16 5.88
N GLY A 100 9.86 -2.87 6.76
CA GLY A 100 10.46 -3.77 7.74
C GLY A 100 9.88 -5.17 7.67
N ALA A 101 10.71 -6.18 7.94
CA ALA A 101 10.33 -7.59 7.86
C ALA A 101 9.19 -7.99 8.81
N LEU A 102 9.12 -7.36 10.01
CA LEU A 102 8.07 -7.64 11.00
C LEU A 102 6.68 -7.20 10.56
N GLN A 103 6.58 -6.27 9.62
CA GLN A 103 5.28 -5.82 9.10
C GLN A 103 4.48 -6.97 8.44
N PHE A 104 5.15 -7.96 7.87
CA PHE A 104 4.45 -9.14 7.32
C PHE A 104 3.68 -9.92 8.39
N GLU A 105 4.25 -10.07 9.58
CA GLU A 105 3.60 -10.76 10.71
C GLU A 105 2.40 -9.95 11.20
N VAL A 106 2.54 -8.62 11.31
CA VAL A 106 1.45 -7.72 11.69
C VAL A 106 0.31 -7.79 10.67
N ILE A 107 0.61 -7.73 9.38
CA ILE A 107 -0.39 -7.83 8.30
C ILE A 107 -1.10 -9.18 8.38
N GLN A 108 -0.36 -10.27 8.53
CA GLN A 108 -0.94 -11.62 8.64
C GLN A 108 -1.87 -11.74 9.85
N TYR A 109 -1.42 -11.26 11.01
CA TYR A 109 -2.22 -11.25 12.23
C TYR A 109 -3.52 -10.46 12.05
N ARG A 110 -3.46 -9.27 11.50
CA ARG A 110 -4.61 -8.41 11.26
C ARG A 110 -5.58 -9.03 10.25
N LEU A 111 -5.07 -9.60 9.13
CA LEU A 111 -5.91 -10.30 8.15
C LEU A 111 -6.67 -11.46 8.77
N GLU A 112 -6.03 -12.22 9.67
CA GLU A 112 -6.67 -13.36 10.34
C GLU A 112 -7.70 -12.92 11.39
N HIS A 113 -7.36 -11.93 12.24
CA HIS A 113 -8.19 -11.58 13.40
C HIS A 113 -9.25 -10.52 13.09
N GLU A 114 -8.97 -9.57 12.21
CA GLU A 114 -9.92 -8.49 11.88
C GLU A 114 -10.82 -8.88 10.69
N TYR A 115 -10.28 -9.63 9.70
CA TYR A 115 -10.99 -9.97 8.46
C TYR A 115 -11.36 -11.46 8.36
N GLY A 116 -10.88 -12.29 9.28
CA GLY A 116 -11.12 -13.73 9.29
C GLY A 116 -10.50 -14.46 8.08
N ALA A 117 -9.49 -13.90 7.46
CA ALA A 117 -8.86 -14.39 6.24
C ALA A 117 -7.42 -14.85 6.50
N LYS A 118 -7.17 -16.16 6.32
CA LYS A 118 -5.83 -16.74 6.49
C LYS A 118 -5.01 -16.58 5.22
N CYS A 119 -3.79 -16.09 5.36
CA CYS A 119 -2.85 -15.99 4.25
C CYS A 119 -1.54 -16.71 4.55
N SER A 120 -0.72 -16.87 3.54
CA SER A 120 0.68 -17.31 3.65
C SER A 120 1.55 -16.46 2.75
N TYR A 121 2.81 -16.35 3.13
CA TYR A 121 3.81 -15.67 2.33
C TYR A 121 4.72 -16.66 1.63
N GLU A 122 5.16 -16.28 0.42
CA GLU A 122 6.18 -16.98 -0.35
C GLU A 122 7.26 -15.96 -0.70
N ASN A 123 8.50 -16.34 -0.57
CA ASN A 123 9.62 -15.46 -0.86
C ASN A 123 9.69 -15.14 -2.36
N ILE A 124 10.02 -13.90 -2.66
CA ILE A 124 10.37 -13.44 -4.00
C ILE A 124 11.65 -12.61 -3.91
N ASN A 125 12.55 -12.82 -4.86
CA ASN A 125 13.78 -12.05 -4.92
C ASN A 125 13.51 -10.75 -5.69
N ILE A 126 13.25 -9.67 -4.96
CA ILE A 126 13.12 -8.31 -5.47
C ILE A 126 14.08 -7.44 -4.68
N PHE A 127 14.92 -6.71 -5.41
CA PHE A 127 15.87 -5.77 -4.85
C PHE A 127 15.22 -4.41 -4.60
N LYS A 128 14.40 -3.91 -5.57
CA LYS A 128 13.79 -2.59 -5.50
C LYS A 128 12.55 -2.47 -6.38
N ALA A 129 11.56 -1.69 -5.92
CA ALA A 129 10.43 -1.24 -6.73
C ALA A 129 10.73 0.13 -7.35
N CYS A 130 10.48 0.28 -8.65
CA CYS A 130 10.72 1.52 -9.40
C CYS A 130 9.47 1.88 -10.20
N TRP A 131 8.90 3.04 -9.93
CA TRP A 131 7.76 3.57 -10.67
C TRP A 131 8.23 4.10 -12.02
N ILE A 132 7.51 3.73 -13.07
CA ILE A 132 7.81 4.15 -14.44
C ILE A 132 6.97 5.38 -14.76
N GLU A 133 7.63 6.52 -14.88
CA GLU A 133 6.99 7.76 -15.32
C GLU A 133 7.04 7.82 -16.86
N ASN A 134 5.89 7.67 -17.49
CA ASN A 134 5.79 7.73 -18.96
C ASN A 134 5.49 9.16 -19.42
N GLN A 135 6.36 10.11 -19.14
CA GLN A 135 6.11 11.50 -19.52
C GLN A 135 6.46 11.90 -20.95
N GLN A 136 7.33 11.16 -21.66
CA GLN A 136 7.80 11.59 -23.00
C GLN A 136 8.30 10.47 -23.94
N LYS A 137 8.22 9.20 -23.60
CA LYS A 137 8.75 8.13 -24.46
C LYS A 137 7.72 7.62 -25.47
N SER A 138 8.19 7.31 -26.66
CA SER A 138 7.34 6.73 -27.71
C SER A 138 6.70 5.43 -27.21
N ASN A 139 5.45 5.18 -27.61
CA ASN A 139 4.76 3.92 -27.30
C ASN A 139 5.56 2.67 -27.74
N ILE A 140 6.51 2.83 -28.64
CA ILE A 140 7.38 1.76 -29.15
C ILE A 140 8.39 1.32 -28.10
N GLU A 141 9.13 2.26 -27.50
CA GLU A 141 10.15 1.96 -26.46
C GLU A 141 9.51 1.34 -25.22
N TYR A 142 8.35 1.85 -24.81
CA TYR A 142 7.61 1.26 -23.69
C TYR A 142 7.17 -0.18 -23.99
N ASN A 143 6.68 -0.45 -25.21
CA ASN A 143 6.25 -1.79 -25.59
C ASN A 143 7.42 -2.78 -25.69
N GLU A 144 8.59 -2.34 -26.13
CA GLU A 144 9.80 -3.16 -26.12
C GLU A 144 10.27 -3.47 -24.70
N PHE A 145 10.32 -2.44 -23.84
CA PHE A 145 10.60 -2.61 -22.41
C PHE A 145 9.64 -3.62 -21.77
N LYS A 146 8.35 -3.47 -22.02
CA LYS A 146 7.32 -4.39 -21.53
C LYS A 146 7.54 -5.83 -21.97
N LYS A 147 7.94 -6.06 -23.21
CA LYS A 147 8.26 -7.40 -23.73
C LYS A 147 9.46 -8.01 -23.04
N LEU A 148 10.53 -7.22 -22.82
CA LEU A 148 11.76 -7.69 -22.22
C LEU A 148 11.63 -7.94 -20.70
N LYS A 149 10.86 -7.13 -20.00
CA LYS A 149 10.75 -7.11 -18.54
C LYS A 149 9.40 -7.58 -18.00
N ASN A 150 8.56 -8.19 -18.81
CA ASN A 150 7.18 -8.59 -18.49
C ASN A 150 7.05 -9.33 -17.15
N LYS A 151 8.00 -10.22 -16.83
CA LYS A 151 8.02 -11.02 -15.60
C LYS A 151 8.04 -10.17 -14.32
N PHE A 152 8.59 -8.96 -14.40
CA PHE A 152 8.83 -8.08 -13.26
C PHE A 152 8.02 -6.79 -13.33
N LEU A 153 7.11 -6.68 -14.30
CA LEU A 153 6.17 -5.57 -14.36
C LEU A 153 4.96 -5.83 -13.46
N ALA A 154 4.61 -4.82 -12.69
CA ALA A 154 3.48 -4.85 -11.79
C ALA A 154 2.71 -3.54 -11.87
N LYS A 155 1.53 -3.55 -11.31
CA LYS A 155 0.74 -2.35 -11.03
C LYS A 155 0.62 -2.17 -9.54
N ASP A 156 0.77 -0.93 -9.09
CA ASP A 156 0.45 -0.56 -7.71
C ASP A 156 -1.08 -0.38 -7.54
N LYS A 157 -1.50 0.01 -6.34
CA LYS A 157 -2.88 0.25 -6.00
C LYS A 157 -3.54 1.34 -6.88
N ASP A 158 -2.79 2.37 -7.26
CA ASP A 158 -3.25 3.49 -8.08
C ASP A 158 -3.12 3.23 -9.58
N GLN A 159 -2.87 1.96 -9.97
CA GLN A 159 -2.66 1.50 -11.35
C GLN A 159 -1.41 2.06 -12.03
N ASN A 160 -0.49 2.65 -11.27
CA ASN A 160 0.80 3.06 -11.80
C ASN A 160 1.62 1.82 -12.15
N ILE A 161 2.41 1.93 -13.21
CA ILE A 161 3.29 0.84 -13.65
C ILE A 161 4.57 0.87 -12.81
N VAL A 162 4.90 -0.28 -12.25
CA VAL A 162 6.06 -0.48 -11.39
C VAL A 162 6.93 -1.60 -11.94
N TYR A 163 8.20 -1.34 -12.06
CA TYR A 163 9.21 -2.37 -12.34
C TYR A 163 9.79 -2.87 -11.01
N LEU A 164 9.65 -4.17 -10.76
CA LEU A 164 10.19 -4.84 -9.59
C LEU A 164 11.55 -5.45 -9.95
N ALA A 165 12.62 -4.69 -9.77
CA ALA A 165 13.98 -5.12 -10.12
C ALA A 165 14.44 -6.25 -9.20
N ASP A 166 15.01 -7.32 -9.76
CA ASP A 166 15.54 -8.48 -9.02
C ASP A 166 16.97 -8.27 -8.51
N SER A 167 17.69 -7.31 -9.07
CA SER A 167 19.07 -7.00 -8.71
C SER A 167 19.43 -5.55 -9.02
N SER A 168 20.51 -5.06 -8.40
CA SER A 168 21.08 -3.74 -8.73
C SER A 168 21.54 -3.65 -10.18
N PHE A 169 22.12 -4.73 -10.71
CA PHE A 169 22.54 -4.81 -12.11
C PHE A 169 21.36 -4.69 -13.07
N SER A 170 20.29 -5.42 -12.80
CA SER A 170 19.04 -5.36 -13.59
C SER A 170 18.44 -3.96 -13.58
N LEU A 171 18.55 -3.23 -12.45
CA LEU A 171 18.10 -1.86 -12.31
C LEU A 171 18.94 -0.89 -13.12
N GLU A 172 20.27 -1.01 -13.09
CA GLU A 172 21.16 -0.14 -13.85
C GLU A 172 20.99 -0.29 -15.36
N MET A 173 20.84 -1.54 -15.83
CA MET A 173 20.56 -1.82 -17.24
C MET A 173 19.20 -1.29 -17.71
N THR A 174 18.33 -0.92 -16.79
CA THR A 174 16.99 -0.42 -17.10
C THR A 174 16.92 1.12 -17.12
N LYS A 175 17.93 1.79 -16.56
CA LYS A 175 18.02 3.27 -16.53
C LYS A 175 18.59 3.87 -17.82
N GLN A 176 19.14 3.05 -18.70
CA GLN A 176 19.64 3.42 -20.02
C GLN A 176 18.50 3.36 -21.06
#